data_b263836a53dfd6b0c1847ef84068596b
#
_entry.id   b263836a53dfd6b0c1847ef84068596b
#
_cell.length_a   1.000
_cell.length_b   1.000
_cell.length_c   1.000
_cell.angle_alpha   90.00
_cell.angle_beta   90.00
_cell.angle_gamma   90.00
#
_symmetry.space_group_name_H-M   'P 1'
#
loop_
_entity.id
_entity.type
_entity.pdbx_description
1 polymer ?
#
loop_
_entity_poly.entity_id
_entity_poly.type
_entity_poly.pdbx_seq_one_letter_code
_entity_poly.pdbx_strand_id
1 'polypeptide(L)'
;DKVRVYNTDFVRENLSWLSNEEGDIKPFTLLGSNNVKAEKRITEINEVLGGIDAKKGLLYRKWQIEENLQKRKQQFAKAKEKIQTLLTNKANREIKVNNYYVKQGTNYNIKTIQSEIDEIIDSEKSFIIDEKEKAIRKKRIDESVKQEIALLPITKPHLSEYIKEVQELLKRKIVLTQTLEELVTNTLLQKWVDKGRVLNKNRETCAFCGGIITPDRWKLLDAHFSKESEELKKSIEELLDKLERSKKSLDGFLETRGVKQENIYEIFQDEYNQYYKEWTLYIDQYRDTIDLLISQLQERYNDIFTPREINTIVDCSENIIEIINHFNSLLQKNKNKSSTITKDKDIYRKELRYSEIQSFINTIEYKKI
;
A
#
# COMPACT_ATOMS: atom_id res chain seq x y z
N ASP A 1 46.29 -66.19 -62.25
CA ASP A 1 46.93 -67.43 -61.69
C ASP A 1 48.31 -67.04 -61.20
N LYS A 2 48.50 -67.09 -59.90
CA LYS A 2 49.78 -66.87 -59.23
C LYS A 2 50.54 -68.19 -59.18
N VAL A 3 51.51 -68.36 -60.08
CA VAL A 3 52.43 -69.49 -60.02
C VAL A 3 53.31 -69.32 -58.73
N ARG A 4 53.21 -70.28 -57.84
CA ARG A 4 54.08 -70.33 -56.69
C ARG A 4 55.24 -71.25 -57.01
N VAL A 5 56.44 -70.65 -57.09
CA VAL A 5 57.63 -71.38 -57.33
C VAL A 5 58.13 -72.03 -56.08
N TYR A 6 58.19 -73.33 -56.07
CA TYR A 6 58.78 -74.16 -55.04
C TYR A 6 60.29 -74.24 -55.20
N ASN A 7 61.03 -73.42 -54.54
CA ASN A 7 62.50 -73.38 -54.61
C ASN A 7 63.18 -73.72 -53.32
N THR A 8 64.49 -73.91 -53.32
CA THR A 8 65.29 -74.29 -52.16
C THR A 8 65.22 -73.24 -51.00
N ASP A 9 65.02 -71.99 -51.39
CA ASP A 9 64.90 -70.93 -50.37
C ASP A 9 63.55 -71.00 -49.65
N PHE A 10 62.48 -71.30 -50.37
CA PHE A 10 61.15 -71.55 -49.80
C PHE A 10 61.21 -72.80 -48.89
N VAL A 11 61.83 -73.85 -49.29
CA VAL A 11 62.03 -75.09 -48.46
C VAL A 11 62.84 -74.78 -47.22
N ARG A 12 63.93 -74.09 -47.38
CA ARG A 12 64.76 -73.70 -46.18
C ARG A 12 64.10 -72.78 -45.20
N GLU A 13 63.34 -71.81 -45.72
CA GLU A 13 62.63 -70.81 -44.85
C GLU A 13 61.38 -71.35 -44.24
N ASN A 14 60.70 -72.26 -44.92
CA ASN A 14 59.34 -72.67 -44.53
C ASN A 14 59.23 -74.18 -44.19
N LEU A 15 60.21 -75.02 -44.53
CA LEU A 15 60.18 -76.48 -44.34
C LEU A 15 61.40 -76.98 -43.61
N SER A 16 62.20 -76.17 -42.92
CA SER A 16 63.44 -76.59 -42.18
C SER A 16 63.15 -77.69 -41.14
N TRP A 17 61.96 -77.87 -40.72
CA TRP A 17 61.54 -78.97 -39.81
C TRP A 17 61.54 -80.36 -40.48
N LEU A 18 61.54 -80.42 -41.82
CA LEU A 18 61.55 -81.70 -42.52
C LEU A 18 62.95 -82.34 -42.50
N SER A 19 63.98 -81.61 -42.05
CA SER A 19 65.36 -82.05 -41.99
C SER A 19 65.78 -82.45 -40.58
N ASN A 20 64.93 -82.44 -39.59
CA ASN A 20 65.27 -82.95 -38.24
C ASN A 20 64.97 -84.43 -38.10
N GLU A 21 65.97 -85.20 -37.65
CA GLU A 21 65.93 -86.67 -37.52
C GLU A 21 64.99 -87.17 -36.38
N GLU A 22 64.33 -86.27 -35.59
CA GLU A 22 63.35 -86.65 -34.58
C GLU A 22 61.97 -86.59 -35.15
N GLY A 23 61.44 -87.71 -35.52
CA GLY A 23 60.24 -88.00 -36.30
C GLY A 23 58.87 -87.53 -35.79
N ASP A 24 58.67 -86.49 -35.02
CA ASP A 24 57.38 -85.93 -34.63
C ASP A 24 57.06 -84.71 -35.45
N ILE A 25 56.19 -84.93 -36.42
CA ILE A 25 55.59 -83.86 -37.23
C ILE A 25 54.43 -83.20 -36.45
N LYS A 26 54.76 -82.12 -35.84
CA LYS A 26 53.65 -81.31 -35.27
C LYS A 26 52.84 -80.63 -36.41
N PRO A 27 51.57 -80.59 -36.34
CA PRO A 27 50.76 -79.90 -37.32
C PRO A 27 51.27 -78.47 -37.50
N PHE A 28 51.64 -78.08 -38.71
CA PHE A 28 52.16 -76.78 -39.04
C PHE A 28 51.39 -76.19 -40.23
N THR A 29 51.27 -74.89 -40.24
CA THR A 29 50.72 -74.15 -41.34
C THR A 29 51.83 -73.42 -42.06
N LEU A 30 52.05 -73.71 -43.39
CA LEU A 30 53.01 -73.03 -44.19
C LEU A 30 52.47 -71.65 -44.59
N LEU A 31 52.97 -70.64 -43.93
CA LEU A 31 52.61 -69.27 -44.21
C LEU A 31 53.71 -68.62 -45.03
N GLY A 32 53.44 -68.09 -46.19
CA GLY A 32 54.38 -67.23 -46.97
C GLY A 32 54.81 -65.98 -46.19
N SER A 33 55.95 -65.37 -46.48
CA SER A 33 56.49 -64.20 -45.78
C SER A 33 55.44 -63.05 -45.59
N ASN A 34 54.52 -62.88 -46.50
CA ASN A 34 53.45 -61.87 -46.37
C ASN A 34 52.43 -62.31 -45.30
N ASN A 35 52.17 -63.63 -45.14
CA ASN A 35 51.22 -64.13 -44.14
C ASN A 35 51.84 -64.03 -42.73
N VAL A 36 53.15 -64.30 -42.59
CA VAL A 36 53.88 -64.10 -41.31
C VAL A 36 53.85 -62.62 -40.88
N LYS A 37 54.01 -61.69 -41.81
CA LYS A 37 53.87 -60.28 -41.56
C LYS A 37 52.44 -59.88 -41.16
N ALA A 38 51.43 -60.51 -41.82
CA ALA A 38 50.04 -60.32 -41.53
C ALA A 38 49.66 -60.86 -40.11
N GLU A 39 50.16 -62.05 -39.76
CA GLU A 39 49.93 -62.60 -38.41
C GLU A 39 50.57 -61.73 -37.30
N LYS A 40 51.80 -61.31 -37.52
CA LYS A 40 52.46 -60.36 -36.57
C LYS A 40 51.61 -59.10 -36.42
N ARG A 41 51.10 -58.56 -37.51
CA ARG A 41 50.28 -57.37 -37.45
C ARG A 41 48.95 -57.61 -36.79
N ILE A 42 48.34 -58.77 -37.01
CA ILE A 42 47.11 -59.19 -36.31
C ILE A 42 47.35 -59.30 -34.80
N THR A 43 48.47 -59.91 -34.39
CA THR A 43 48.85 -60.00 -33.00
C THR A 43 49.04 -58.66 -32.35
N GLU A 44 49.77 -57.75 -33.01
CA GLU A 44 49.98 -56.35 -32.54
C GLU A 44 48.62 -55.62 -32.42
N ILE A 45 47.72 -55.77 -33.38
CA ILE A 45 46.40 -55.16 -33.36
C ILE A 45 45.57 -55.74 -32.20
N ASN A 46 45.59 -57.09 -32.05
CA ASN A 46 44.85 -57.73 -30.94
C ASN A 46 45.39 -57.34 -29.59
N GLU A 47 46.67 -57.13 -29.40
CA GLU A 47 47.23 -56.61 -28.16
C GLU A 47 46.78 -55.18 -27.85
N VAL A 48 46.74 -54.29 -28.88
CA VAL A 48 46.21 -52.93 -28.73
C VAL A 48 44.71 -52.95 -28.47
N LEU A 49 43.94 -53.76 -29.20
CA LEU A 49 42.52 -53.91 -28.97
C LEU A 49 42.23 -54.47 -27.58
N GLY A 50 42.99 -55.46 -27.17
CA GLY A 50 42.78 -56.12 -25.85
C GLY A 50 41.41 -56.74 -25.74
N GLY A 51 40.91 -56.80 -24.47
CA GLY A 51 39.58 -57.34 -24.19
C GLY A 51 39.13 -57.13 -22.76
N ILE A 52 37.88 -57.37 -22.49
CA ILE A 52 37.25 -57.22 -21.18
C ILE A 52 37.87 -58.20 -20.17
N ASP A 53 38.05 -59.42 -20.54
CA ASP A 53 38.66 -60.49 -19.67
C ASP A 53 40.12 -60.21 -19.35
N ALA A 54 40.86 -59.69 -20.33
CA ALA A 54 42.28 -59.31 -20.16
C ALA A 54 42.46 -58.00 -19.37
N LYS A 55 41.40 -57.25 -19.14
CA LYS A 55 41.36 -55.92 -18.45
C LYS A 55 42.39 -54.93 -19.01
N LYS A 56 42.65 -54.98 -20.33
CA LYS A 56 43.57 -54.09 -21.01
C LYS A 56 43.13 -53.79 -22.44
N GLY A 57 43.72 -52.76 -23.05
CA GLY A 57 43.50 -52.35 -24.41
C GLY A 57 42.24 -51.46 -24.62
N LEU A 58 42.00 -51.17 -25.92
CA LEU A 58 40.95 -50.21 -26.32
C LEU A 58 39.54 -50.74 -26.03
N LEU A 59 39.31 -52.06 -26.22
CA LEU A 59 38.00 -52.69 -25.95
C LEU A 59 37.64 -52.66 -24.48
N TYR A 60 38.62 -52.83 -23.58
CA TYR A 60 38.40 -52.71 -22.14
C TYR A 60 38.11 -51.25 -21.73
N ARG A 61 38.85 -50.27 -22.31
CA ARG A 61 38.56 -48.85 -22.05
C ARG A 61 37.17 -48.48 -22.55
N LYS A 62 36.81 -48.93 -23.74
CA LYS A 62 35.46 -48.70 -24.30
C LYS A 62 34.41 -49.26 -23.34
N TRP A 63 34.55 -50.49 -22.90
CA TRP A 63 33.62 -51.09 -21.92
C TRP A 63 33.54 -50.30 -20.61
N GLN A 64 34.67 -49.88 -20.02
CA GLN A 64 34.69 -49.06 -18.81
C GLN A 64 33.93 -47.74 -19.01
N ILE A 65 34.14 -47.06 -20.15
CA ILE A 65 33.43 -45.83 -20.48
C ILE A 65 31.95 -46.09 -20.61
N GLU A 66 31.53 -47.11 -21.29
CA GLU A 66 30.13 -47.48 -21.47
C GLU A 66 29.47 -47.85 -20.15
N GLU A 67 30.11 -48.57 -19.30
CA GLU A 67 29.64 -48.91 -17.95
C GLU A 67 29.51 -47.62 -17.07
N ASN A 68 30.53 -46.77 -17.08
CA ASN A 68 30.48 -45.51 -16.35
C ASN A 68 29.40 -44.59 -16.88
N LEU A 69 29.20 -44.50 -18.20
CA LEU A 69 28.15 -43.74 -18.82
C LEU A 69 26.77 -44.27 -18.39
N GLN A 70 26.61 -45.58 -18.36
CA GLN A 70 25.33 -46.20 -17.94
C GLN A 70 25.05 -45.91 -16.45
N LYS A 71 26.05 -46.00 -15.58
CA LYS A 71 25.93 -45.66 -14.15
C LYS A 71 25.56 -44.19 -13.99
N ARG A 72 26.22 -43.31 -14.71
CA ARG A 72 25.92 -41.88 -14.64
C ARG A 72 24.51 -41.54 -15.18
N LYS A 73 24.08 -42.17 -16.27
CA LYS A 73 22.70 -42.03 -16.77
C LYS A 73 21.66 -42.45 -15.76
N GLN A 74 21.90 -43.59 -15.04
CA GLN A 74 21.00 -44.04 -13.99
C GLN A 74 20.98 -43.06 -12.79
N GLN A 75 22.16 -42.55 -12.37
CA GLN A 75 22.25 -41.56 -11.31
C GLN A 75 21.50 -40.29 -11.66
N PHE A 76 21.71 -39.77 -12.90
CA PHE A 76 21.02 -38.62 -13.41
C PHE A 76 19.48 -38.80 -13.46
N ALA A 77 19.01 -39.95 -13.95
CA ALA A 77 17.59 -40.26 -13.98
C ALA A 77 16.96 -40.25 -12.56
N LYS A 78 17.64 -40.88 -11.59
CA LYS A 78 17.20 -40.92 -10.19
C LYS A 78 17.20 -39.50 -9.57
N ALA A 79 18.24 -38.69 -9.85
CA ALA A 79 18.31 -37.29 -9.36
C ALA A 79 17.18 -36.46 -9.96
N LYS A 80 16.95 -36.56 -11.28
CA LYS A 80 15.87 -35.89 -11.98
C LYS A 80 14.49 -36.25 -11.41
N GLU A 81 14.24 -37.53 -11.20
CA GLU A 81 12.97 -38.01 -10.59
C GLU A 81 12.77 -37.45 -9.18
N LYS A 82 13.83 -37.47 -8.36
CA LYS A 82 13.80 -36.89 -7.01
C LYS A 82 13.47 -35.40 -7.04
N ILE A 83 14.15 -34.60 -7.91
CA ILE A 83 13.86 -33.18 -8.08
C ILE A 83 12.42 -32.98 -8.52
N GLN A 84 11.95 -33.69 -9.53
CA GLN A 84 10.59 -33.59 -10.05
C GLN A 84 9.55 -33.87 -8.96
N THR A 85 9.79 -34.86 -8.11
CA THR A 85 8.94 -35.18 -6.96
C THR A 85 8.93 -34.04 -5.93
N LEU A 86 10.10 -33.49 -5.59
CA LEU A 86 10.23 -32.36 -4.65
C LEU A 86 9.50 -31.12 -5.19
N LEU A 87 9.71 -30.75 -6.45
CA LEU A 87 9.04 -29.63 -7.09
C LEU A 87 7.53 -29.81 -7.20
N THR A 88 7.07 -31.03 -7.50
CA THR A 88 5.64 -31.35 -7.56
C THR A 88 4.98 -31.19 -6.18
N ASN A 89 5.63 -31.68 -5.13
CA ASN A 89 5.14 -31.54 -3.77
C ASN A 89 5.13 -30.06 -3.35
N LYS A 90 6.23 -29.33 -3.58
CA LYS A 90 6.32 -27.89 -3.25
C LYS A 90 5.24 -27.09 -3.99
N ALA A 91 5.06 -27.34 -5.28
CA ALA A 91 4.06 -26.63 -6.09
C ALA A 91 2.62 -26.94 -5.62
N ASN A 92 2.26 -28.21 -5.50
CA ASN A 92 0.86 -28.62 -5.31
C ASN A 92 0.41 -28.62 -3.85
N ARG A 93 1.31 -28.96 -2.91
CA ARG A 93 0.95 -29.15 -1.49
C ARG A 93 1.28 -27.97 -0.61
N GLU A 94 2.21 -27.10 -1.02
CA GLU A 94 2.63 -25.98 -0.21
C GLU A 94 2.23 -24.64 -0.87
N ILE A 95 2.64 -24.40 -2.12
CA ILE A 95 2.42 -23.09 -2.77
C ILE A 95 0.97 -22.95 -3.23
N LYS A 96 0.44 -23.90 -3.99
CA LYS A 96 -0.90 -23.81 -4.58
C LYS A 96 -2.02 -23.67 -3.54
N VAL A 97 -1.87 -24.31 -2.40
CA VAL A 97 -2.88 -24.32 -1.33
C VAL A 97 -2.82 -23.09 -0.42
N ASN A 98 -1.77 -22.30 -0.52
CA ASN A 98 -1.57 -21.12 0.30
C ASN A 98 -2.02 -19.85 -0.43
N ASN A 99 -3.10 -19.22 0.05
CA ASN A 99 -3.69 -18.02 -0.54
C ASN A 99 -2.74 -16.80 -0.53
N TYR A 100 -1.69 -16.82 0.29
CA TYR A 100 -0.66 -15.77 0.29
C TYR A 100 0.39 -15.95 -0.81
N TYR A 101 0.45 -17.11 -1.46
CA TYR A 101 1.35 -17.36 -2.59
C TYR A 101 0.61 -17.35 -3.91
N VAL A 102 -0.59 -17.92 -3.95
CA VAL A 102 -1.40 -18.07 -5.16
C VAL A 102 -2.85 -17.76 -4.84
N LYS A 103 -3.50 -16.96 -5.70
CA LYS A 103 -4.94 -16.71 -5.56
C LYS A 103 -5.72 -18.01 -5.72
N GLN A 104 -6.72 -18.20 -4.86
CA GLN A 104 -7.60 -19.37 -4.94
C GLN A 104 -8.20 -19.53 -6.35
N GLY A 105 -8.20 -20.75 -6.87
CA GLY A 105 -8.70 -21.05 -8.22
C GLY A 105 -7.66 -20.88 -9.34
N THR A 106 -6.47 -20.35 -9.04
CA THR A 106 -5.40 -20.26 -10.04
C THR A 106 -4.74 -21.63 -10.25
N ASN A 107 -4.51 -22.00 -11.52
CA ASN A 107 -3.77 -23.22 -11.83
C ASN A 107 -2.27 -22.98 -11.62
N TYR A 108 -1.74 -23.49 -10.50
CA TYR A 108 -0.32 -23.52 -10.20
C TYR A 108 0.18 -24.96 -10.16
N ASN A 109 1.26 -25.26 -10.86
CA ASN A 109 1.77 -26.61 -11.03
C ASN A 109 3.30 -26.65 -11.21
N ILE A 110 3.85 -27.84 -11.44
CA ILE A 110 5.30 -28.06 -11.60
C ILE A 110 5.90 -27.22 -12.75
N LYS A 111 5.19 -27.00 -13.85
CA LYS A 111 5.72 -26.18 -14.97
C LYS A 111 5.87 -24.74 -14.54
N THR A 112 4.90 -24.23 -13.76
CA THR A 112 4.91 -22.85 -13.26
C THR A 112 6.07 -22.63 -12.29
N ILE A 113 6.27 -23.55 -11.31
CA ILE A 113 7.39 -23.39 -10.34
C ILE A 113 8.74 -23.53 -11.04
N GLN A 114 8.89 -24.39 -12.07
CA GLN A 114 10.12 -24.49 -12.85
C GLN A 114 10.45 -23.17 -13.55
N SER A 115 9.48 -22.59 -14.25
CA SER A 115 9.67 -21.29 -14.91
C SER A 115 10.03 -20.17 -13.90
N GLU A 116 9.41 -20.17 -12.72
CA GLU A 116 9.73 -19.18 -11.68
C GLU A 116 11.12 -19.41 -11.04
N ILE A 117 11.57 -20.66 -10.93
CA ILE A 117 12.93 -20.99 -10.51
C ILE A 117 13.95 -20.45 -11.51
N ASP A 118 13.70 -20.65 -12.82
CA ASP A 118 14.55 -20.13 -13.88
C ASP A 118 14.64 -18.60 -13.80
N GLU A 119 13.49 -17.89 -13.67
CA GLU A 119 13.46 -16.44 -13.48
C GLU A 119 14.27 -15.99 -12.24
N ILE A 120 14.18 -16.70 -11.13
CA ILE A 120 14.90 -16.39 -9.88
C ILE A 120 16.41 -16.57 -10.07
N ILE A 121 16.83 -17.66 -10.74
CA ILE A 121 18.25 -17.96 -10.98
C ILE A 121 18.87 -16.95 -11.95
N ASP A 122 18.15 -16.61 -13.01
CA ASP A 122 18.64 -15.72 -14.07
C ASP A 122 18.70 -14.25 -13.63
N SER A 123 17.86 -13.86 -12.66
CA SER A 123 17.78 -12.46 -12.21
C SER A 123 19.00 -11.97 -11.42
N GLU A 124 19.85 -12.85 -10.90
CA GLU A 124 20.99 -12.56 -10.00
C GLU A 124 20.60 -11.77 -8.72
N LYS A 125 19.32 -11.54 -8.48
CA LYS A 125 18.79 -10.79 -7.32
C LYS A 125 18.41 -11.73 -6.20
N SER A 126 18.51 -11.25 -4.96
CA SER A 126 17.91 -11.93 -3.82
C SER A 126 16.44 -11.55 -3.69
N PHE A 127 15.57 -12.57 -3.63
CA PHE A 127 14.14 -12.41 -3.34
C PHE A 127 13.80 -12.77 -1.89
N ILE A 128 14.80 -13.13 -1.08
CA ILE A 128 14.58 -13.45 0.33
C ILE A 128 14.16 -12.16 1.06
N ILE A 129 13.01 -12.21 1.68
CA ILE A 129 12.45 -11.16 2.53
C ILE A 129 12.34 -11.65 3.97
N ASP A 130 12.53 -10.75 4.92
CA ASP A 130 12.46 -11.07 6.34
C ASP A 130 11.01 -11.31 6.83
N GLU A 131 10.87 -11.81 8.04
CA GLU A 131 9.55 -12.16 8.60
C GLU A 131 8.64 -10.93 8.84
N LYS A 132 9.23 -9.75 9.12
CA LYS A 132 8.45 -8.51 9.29
C LYS A 132 7.85 -8.08 7.96
N GLU A 133 8.66 -8.08 6.92
CA GLU A 133 8.23 -7.77 5.56
C GLU A 133 7.19 -8.78 5.03
N LYS A 134 7.36 -10.08 5.33
CA LYS A 134 6.35 -11.11 5.02
C LYS A 134 5.02 -10.83 5.71
N ALA A 135 5.06 -10.45 7.00
CA ALA A 135 3.85 -10.12 7.76
C ALA A 135 3.12 -8.91 7.17
N ILE A 136 3.86 -7.87 6.79
CA ILE A 136 3.28 -6.67 6.13
C ILE A 136 2.59 -7.08 4.82
N ARG A 137 3.24 -7.87 3.95
CA ARG A 137 2.65 -8.30 2.67
C ARG A 137 1.40 -9.16 2.86
N LYS A 138 1.41 -10.08 3.83
CA LYS A 138 0.21 -10.87 4.18
C LYS A 138 -0.94 -9.97 4.59
N LYS A 139 -0.69 -8.99 5.47
CA LYS A 139 -1.69 -8.01 5.90
C LYS A 139 -2.26 -7.21 4.72
N ARG A 140 -1.40 -6.81 3.75
CA ARG A 140 -1.84 -6.12 2.52
C ARG A 140 -2.68 -7.02 1.61
N ILE A 141 -2.40 -8.32 1.55
CA ILE A 141 -3.21 -9.29 0.78
C ILE A 141 -4.59 -9.45 1.41
N ASP A 142 -4.68 -9.46 2.74
CA ASP A 142 -5.94 -9.60 3.48
C ASP A 142 -6.80 -8.32 3.48
N GLU A 143 -6.22 -7.17 3.19
CA GLU A 143 -6.91 -5.88 3.18
C GLU A 143 -8.07 -5.88 2.17
N SER A 144 -9.29 -5.56 2.64
CA SER A 144 -10.48 -5.49 1.77
C SER A 144 -10.48 -4.21 0.93
N VAL A 145 -11.19 -4.24 -0.20
CA VAL A 145 -11.47 -3.03 -0.98
C VAL A 145 -12.28 -2.07 -0.12
N LYS A 146 -11.81 -0.83 0.02
CA LYS A 146 -12.52 0.21 0.75
C LYS A 146 -13.59 0.84 -0.13
N GLN A 147 -14.68 1.28 0.51
CA GLN A 147 -15.73 2.02 -0.18
C GLN A 147 -15.20 3.36 -0.69
N GLU A 148 -15.64 3.75 -1.88
CA GLU A 148 -15.29 5.05 -2.43
C GLU A 148 -15.97 6.16 -1.62
N ILE A 149 -15.18 7.15 -1.22
CA ILE A 149 -15.63 8.35 -0.52
C ILE A 149 -15.59 9.50 -1.53
N ALA A 150 -16.70 10.23 -1.64
CA ALA A 150 -16.76 11.42 -2.47
C ALA A 150 -15.81 12.53 -1.94
N LEU A 151 -15.30 13.36 -2.83
CA LEU A 151 -14.49 14.50 -2.43
C LEU A 151 -15.33 15.47 -1.58
N LEU A 152 -14.69 16.04 -0.58
CA LEU A 152 -15.29 17.04 0.30
C LEU A 152 -15.52 18.33 -0.47
N PRO A 153 -16.70 18.97 -0.30
CA PRO A 153 -16.94 20.28 -0.90
C PRO A 153 -16.01 21.33 -0.26
N ILE A 154 -15.39 22.13 -1.09
CA ILE A 154 -14.57 23.28 -0.65
C ILE A 154 -15.53 24.43 -0.43
N THR A 155 -16.00 24.59 0.80
CA THR A 155 -16.83 25.72 1.21
C THR A 155 -16.01 26.61 2.12
N LYS A 156 -15.81 27.86 1.72
CA LYS A 156 -15.10 28.82 2.57
C LYS A 156 -15.98 29.16 3.78
N PRO A 157 -15.50 28.98 5.02
CA PRO A 157 -16.19 29.50 6.18
C PRO A 157 -16.32 31.01 6.08
N HIS A 158 -17.50 31.56 6.40
CA HIS A 158 -17.76 33.00 6.34
C HIS A 158 -17.20 33.77 7.56
N LEU A 159 -16.13 33.26 8.19
CA LEU A 159 -15.60 33.83 9.43
C LEU A 159 -15.10 35.26 9.26
N SER A 160 -14.38 35.55 8.18
CA SER A 160 -13.91 36.91 7.87
C SER A 160 -15.03 37.91 7.68
N GLU A 161 -16.17 37.46 7.12
CA GLU A 161 -17.38 38.27 6.93
C GLU A 161 -18.05 38.52 8.27
N TYR A 162 -18.19 37.48 9.09
CA TYR A 162 -18.76 37.61 10.45
C TYR A 162 -17.92 38.52 11.33
N ILE A 163 -16.60 38.43 11.28
CA ILE A 163 -15.72 39.34 12.04
C ILE A 163 -15.97 40.79 11.65
N LYS A 164 -16.10 41.09 10.35
CA LYS A 164 -16.39 42.43 9.87
C LYS A 164 -17.77 42.92 10.27
N GLU A 165 -18.81 42.09 10.07
CA GLU A 165 -20.19 42.43 10.46
C GLU A 165 -20.25 42.70 11.97
N VAL A 166 -19.62 41.87 12.80
CA VAL A 166 -19.56 42.10 14.25
C VAL A 166 -18.85 43.38 14.61
N GLN A 167 -17.67 43.67 14.00
CA GLN A 167 -16.93 44.91 14.25
C GLN A 167 -17.75 46.16 13.90
N GLU A 168 -18.50 46.12 12.80
CA GLU A 168 -19.39 47.21 12.40
C GLU A 168 -20.52 47.44 13.39
N LEU A 169 -21.19 46.38 13.84
CA LEU A 169 -22.27 46.49 14.85
C LEU A 169 -21.76 46.93 16.21
N LEU A 170 -20.57 46.50 16.62
CA LEU A 170 -19.96 46.92 17.87
C LEU A 170 -19.57 48.38 17.88
N LYS A 171 -19.03 48.90 16.77
CA LYS A 171 -18.61 50.33 16.61
C LYS A 171 -19.75 51.30 16.32
N ARG A 172 -20.93 50.80 15.90
CA ARG A 172 -22.07 51.63 15.50
C ARG A 172 -22.51 52.53 16.66
N LYS A 173 -22.47 53.84 16.43
CA LYS A 173 -22.92 54.88 17.37
C LYS A 173 -24.40 55.10 17.19
N ILE A 174 -25.12 55.20 18.27
CA ILE A 174 -26.55 55.56 18.29
C ILE A 174 -26.62 57.04 18.62
N VAL A 175 -27.28 57.84 17.76
CA VAL A 175 -27.55 59.23 18.01
C VAL A 175 -28.78 59.33 18.90
N LEU A 176 -28.59 59.69 20.15
CA LEU A 176 -29.66 59.87 21.12
C LEU A 176 -30.27 61.26 20.94
N THR A 177 -31.56 61.33 20.61
CA THR A 177 -32.30 62.57 20.49
C THR A 177 -32.64 63.20 21.86
N GLN A 178 -32.88 62.36 22.86
CA GLN A 178 -33.02 62.74 24.29
C GLN A 178 -32.58 61.56 25.15
N THR A 179 -31.66 61.80 26.09
CA THR A 179 -31.14 60.78 27.02
C THR A 179 -31.79 60.90 28.40
N LEU A 180 -32.24 59.78 28.94
CA LEU A 180 -32.54 59.66 30.33
C LEU A 180 -31.28 59.17 31.06
N GLU A 181 -30.54 60.08 31.70
CA GLU A 181 -29.22 59.79 32.30
C GLU A 181 -29.29 58.57 33.27
N GLU A 182 -30.40 58.47 34.01
CA GLU A 182 -30.63 57.35 34.96
C GLU A 182 -30.64 55.98 34.26
N LEU A 183 -31.05 55.92 33.00
CA LEU A 183 -31.06 54.69 32.22
C LEU A 183 -29.73 54.41 31.53
N VAL A 184 -28.98 55.44 31.13
CA VAL A 184 -27.67 55.30 30.50
C VAL A 184 -26.63 54.79 31.50
N THR A 185 -26.71 55.29 32.76
CA THR A 185 -25.77 54.92 33.82
C THR A 185 -26.08 53.57 34.48
N ASN A 186 -27.27 53.00 34.28
CA ASN A 186 -27.71 51.77 34.89
C ASN A 186 -28.31 50.80 33.86
N THR A 187 -27.48 49.93 33.35
CA THR A 187 -27.83 48.92 32.30
C THR A 187 -28.94 47.99 32.75
N LEU A 188 -29.03 47.60 34.05
CA LEU A 188 -30.10 46.75 34.57
C LEU A 188 -31.41 47.47 34.60
N LEU A 189 -31.43 48.74 35.01
CA LEU A 189 -32.61 49.57 35.03
C LEU A 189 -33.11 49.85 33.59
N GLN A 190 -32.19 50.11 32.68
CA GLN A 190 -32.45 50.29 31.25
C GLN A 190 -33.16 49.09 30.66
N LYS A 191 -32.64 47.87 30.85
CA LYS A 191 -33.28 46.64 30.39
C LYS A 191 -34.66 46.44 30.99
N TRP A 192 -34.79 46.72 32.27
CA TRP A 192 -36.06 46.58 32.98
C TRP A 192 -37.11 47.57 32.40
N VAL A 193 -36.72 48.83 32.16
CA VAL A 193 -37.56 49.87 31.59
C VAL A 193 -37.93 49.56 30.14
N ASP A 194 -37.00 49.09 29.32
CA ASP A 194 -37.25 48.66 27.92
C ASP A 194 -38.25 47.51 27.87
N LYS A 195 -38.07 46.47 28.69
CA LYS A 195 -39.05 45.39 28.85
C LYS A 195 -40.40 45.89 29.38
N GLY A 196 -40.35 46.79 30.34
CA GLY A 196 -41.54 47.45 30.93
C GLY A 196 -42.30 48.25 29.88
N ARG A 197 -41.60 48.98 28.99
CA ARG A 197 -42.18 49.70 27.85
C ARG A 197 -42.98 48.77 26.92
N VAL A 198 -42.37 47.66 26.54
CA VAL A 198 -43.04 46.65 25.67
C VAL A 198 -44.27 46.06 26.35
N LEU A 199 -44.17 45.67 27.62
CA LEU A 199 -45.26 45.04 28.38
C LEU A 199 -46.41 46.00 28.72
N ASN A 200 -46.16 47.31 28.79
CA ASN A 200 -47.14 48.33 29.08
C ASN A 200 -47.65 49.07 27.80
N LYS A 201 -47.22 48.63 26.61
CA LYS A 201 -47.66 49.21 25.35
C LYS A 201 -49.20 49.15 25.26
N ASN A 202 -49.83 50.28 24.96
CA ASN A 202 -51.29 50.47 24.90
C ASN A 202 -52.02 50.39 26.25
N ARG A 203 -51.31 50.52 27.38
CA ARG A 203 -51.95 50.63 28.70
C ARG A 203 -51.85 52.08 29.19
N GLU A 204 -52.95 52.53 29.86
CA GLU A 204 -52.99 53.83 30.53
C GLU A 204 -52.31 53.81 31.89
N THR A 205 -52.23 52.64 32.53
CA THR A 205 -51.63 52.41 33.84
C THR A 205 -50.51 51.38 33.78
N CYS A 206 -49.46 51.61 34.56
CA CYS A 206 -48.33 50.72 34.67
C CYS A 206 -48.76 49.40 35.33
N ALA A 207 -48.46 48.28 34.70
CA ALA A 207 -48.79 46.95 35.19
C ALA A 207 -48.05 46.61 36.52
N PHE A 208 -46.93 47.29 36.84
CA PHE A 208 -46.13 47.06 38.03
C PHE A 208 -46.66 47.82 39.25
N CYS A 209 -46.91 49.12 39.10
CA CYS A 209 -47.26 49.98 40.26
C CYS A 209 -48.68 50.54 40.20
N GLY A 210 -49.45 50.28 39.13
CA GLY A 210 -50.82 50.81 38.92
C GLY A 210 -50.87 52.30 38.63
N GLY A 211 -49.77 53.00 38.63
CA GLY A 211 -49.75 54.46 38.34
C GLY A 211 -49.96 54.76 36.86
N ILE A 212 -50.48 55.97 36.56
CA ILE A 212 -50.71 56.45 35.22
C ILE A 212 -49.35 56.72 34.51
N ILE A 213 -49.18 56.19 33.28
CA ILE A 213 -48.03 56.49 32.45
C ILE A 213 -48.46 57.65 31.55
N THR A 214 -47.92 58.83 31.81
CA THR A 214 -48.27 60.05 31.08
C THR A 214 -47.78 59.99 29.62
N PRO A 215 -48.48 60.67 28.66
CA PRO A 215 -47.99 60.76 27.29
C PRO A 215 -46.60 61.34 27.15
N ASP A 216 -46.20 62.29 28.03
CA ASP A 216 -44.87 62.88 28.02
C ASP A 216 -43.81 61.86 28.49
N ARG A 217 -44.15 61.01 29.47
CA ARG A 217 -43.22 59.91 29.85
C ARG A 217 -43.02 58.90 28.71
N TRP A 218 -44.10 58.58 27.97
CA TRP A 218 -43.99 57.75 26.79
C TRP A 218 -43.08 58.41 25.71
N LYS A 219 -43.25 59.68 25.41
CA LYS A 219 -42.39 60.43 24.45
C LYS A 219 -40.93 60.40 24.89
N LEU A 220 -40.62 60.61 26.18
CA LEU A 220 -39.27 60.55 26.69
C LEU A 220 -38.65 59.14 26.57
N LEU A 221 -39.46 58.12 26.87
CA LEU A 221 -39.01 56.70 26.70
C LEU A 221 -38.80 56.38 25.26
N ASP A 222 -39.70 56.73 24.34
CA ASP A 222 -39.58 56.46 22.91
C ASP A 222 -38.40 57.24 22.28
N ALA A 223 -38.11 58.47 22.76
CA ALA A 223 -36.94 59.21 22.35
C ALA A 223 -35.63 58.59 22.85
N HIS A 224 -35.64 57.99 24.07
CA HIS A 224 -34.47 57.29 24.63
C HIS A 224 -34.24 55.96 23.90
N PHE A 225 -35.32 55.16 23.69
CA PHE A 225 -35.27 53.92 22.92
C PHE A 225 -35.61 54.23 21.47
N SER A 226 -34.70 54.96 20.81
CA SER A 226 -34.88 55.41 19.43
C SER A 226 -34.99 54.24 18.43
N LYS A 227 -35.57 54.50 17.26
CA LYS A 227 -35.62 53.52 16.16
C LYS A 227 -34.23 52.93 15.81
N GLU A 228 -33.19 53.73 15.91
CA GLU A 228 -31.80 53.29 15.66
C GLU A 228 -31.36 52.22 16.65
N SER A 229 -31.73 52.34 17.94
CA SER A 229 -31.37 51.32 18.95
C SER A 229 -32.14 50.00 18.75
N GLU A 230 -33.39 50.07 18.30
CA GLU A 230 -34.19 48.89 17.97
C GLU A 230 -33.68 48.18 16.71
N GLU A 231 -33.30 48.95 15.69
CA GLU A 231 -32.68 48.44 14.47
C GLU A 231 -31.32 47.78 14.77
N LEU A 232 -30.48 48.37 15.63
CA LEU A 232 -29.23 47.78 16.03
C LEU A 232 -29.43 46.48 16.81
N LYS A 233 -30.37 46.43 17.77
CA LYS A 233 -30.72 45.21 18.50
C LYS A 233 -31.16 44.09 17.55
N LYS A 234 -32.06 44.41 16.61
CA LYS A 234 -32.52 43.46 15.62
C LYS A 234 -31.38 42.92 14.74
N SER A 235 -30.47 43.79 14.28
CA SER A 235 -29.30 43.40 13.49
C SER A 235 -28.38 42.47 14.29
N ILE A 236 -28.20 42.75 15.60
CA ILE A 236 -27.43 41.89 16.50
C ILE A 236 -28.09 40.51 16.64
N GLU A 237 -29.41 40.43 16.86
CA GLU A 237 -30.14 39.17 16.99
C GLU A 237 -30.03 38.34 15.71
N GLU A 238 -30.21 38.95 14.54
CA GLU A 238 -30.08 38.26 13.23
C GLU A 238 -28.66 37.71 13.03
N LEU A 239 -27.63 38.46 13.46
CA LEU A 239 -26.25 38.01 13.35
C LEU A 239 -25.90 36.92 14.38
N LEU A 240 -26.41 36.98 15.61
CA LEU A 240 -26.31 35.91 16.61
C LEU A 240 -26.89 34.60 16.09
N ASP A 241 -28.05 34.63 15.47
CA ASP A 241 -28.66 33.45 14.86
C ASP A 241 -27.83 32.86 13.70
N LYS A 242 -27.17 33.73 12.89
CA LYS A 242 -26.26 33.29 11.85
C LYS A 242 -25.01 32.60 12.44
N LEU A 243 -24.40 33.21 13.47
CA LEU A 243 -23.22 32.69 14.15
C LEU A 243 -23.48 31.34 14.80
N GLU A 244 -24.59 31.19 15.51
CA GLU A 244 -25.01 29.92 16.12
C GLU A 244 -25.22 28.80 15.09
N ARG A 245 -25.83 29.12 13.95
CA ARG A 245 -25.97 28.15 12.83
C ARG A 245 -24.64 27.80 12.23
N SER A 246 -23.77 28.79 12.05
CA SER A 246 -22.44 28.60 11.49
C SER A 246 -21.55 27.73 12.39
N LYS A 247 -21.61 27.93 13.72
CA LYS A 247 -20.93 27.12 14.71
C LYS A 247 -21.25 25.62 14.57
N LYS A 248 -22.53 25.30 14.30
CA LYS A 248 -23.02 23.92 14.14
C LYS A 248 -22.76 23.34 12.76
N SER A 249 -22.51 24.15 11.75
CA SER A 249 -22.41 23.70 10.36
C SER A 249 -21.23 22.78 10.08
N LEU A 250 -20.17 22.86 10.88
CA LEU A 250 -18.97 22.03 10.78
C LEU A 250 -18.99 20.81 11.71
N ASP A 251 -20.06 20.63 12.51
CA ASP A 251 -20.20 19.47 13.38
C ASP A 251 -20.36 18.20 12.56
N GLY A 252 -19.51 17.21 12.81
CA GLY A 252 -19.54 15.94 12.10
C GLY A 252 -19.31 16.06 10.58
N PHE A 253 -18.68 17.13 10.11
CA PHE A 253 -18.47 17.38 8.68
C PHE A 253 -17.75 16.25 7.97
N LEU A 254 -16.70 15.70 8.57
CA LEU A 254 -15.92 14.58 8.03
C LEU A 254 -16.71 13.27 8.16
N GLU A 255 -17.24 12.99 9.34
CA GLU A 255 -17.90 11.73 9.71
C GLU A 255 -19.17 11.48 8.88
N THR A 256 -19.98 12.54 8.67
CA THR A 256 -21.21 12.45 7.86
C THR A 256 -20.94 12.17 6.39
N ARG A 257 -19.74 12.48 5.92
CA ARG A 257 -19.26 12.21 4.55
C ARG A 257 -18.43 10.95 4.43
N GLY A 258 -18.37 10.15 5.49
CA GLY A 258 -17.67 8.86 5.51
C GLY A 258 -16.14 8.97 5.61
N VAL A 259 -15.60 10.16 5.91
CA VAL A 259 -14.16 10.36 6.10
C VAL A 259 -13.80 9.91 7.51
N LYS A 260 -13.61 8.60 7.66
CA LYS A 260 -13.26 7.93 8.92
C LYS A 260 -12.04 7.06 8.71
N GLN A 261 -11.24 6.86 9.75
CA GLN A 261 -10.02 6.07 9.69
C GLN A 261 -10.26 4.65 9.15
N GLU A 262 -11.36 4.01 9.52
CA GLU A 262 -11.74 2.67 9.05
C GLU A 262 -11.96 2.56 7.53
N ASN A 263 -12.30 3.67 6.88
CA ASN A 263 -12.53 3.76 5.44
C ASN A 263 -11.28 4.13 4.63
N ILE A 264 -10.16 4.37 5.32
CA ILE A 264 -8.87 4.70 4.72
C ILE A 264 -7.97 3.46 4.74
N TYR A 265 -7.25 3.22 3.64
CA TYR A 265 -6.26 2.15 3.59
C TYR A 265 -5.15 2.38 4.62
N GLU A 266 -4.68 1.30 5.22
CA GLU A 266 -3.69 1.37 6.30
C GLU A 266 -2.43 2.17 5.92
N ILE A 267 -1.99 2.08 4.68
CA ILE A 267 -0.85 2.82 4.14
C ILE A 267 -1.01 4.35 4.23
N PHE A 268 -2.24 4.84 4.38
CA PHE A 268 -2.56 6.26 4.46
C PHE A 268 -3.09 6.69 5.83
N GLN A 269 -3.14 5.78 6.83
CA GLN A 269 -3.71 6.10 8.14
C GLN A 269 -2.88 7.11 8.93
N ASP A 270 -1.55 7.10 8.79
CA ASP A 270 -0.70 8.09 9.45
C ASP A 270 -0.96 9.50 8.90
N GLU A 271 -1.09 9.62 7.58
CA GLU A 271 -1.43 10.88 6.90
C GLU A 271 -2.84 11.35 7.32
N TYR A 272 -3.81 10.42 7.39
CA TYR A 272 -5.15 10.71 7.90
C TYR A 272 -5.11 11.22 9.35
N ASN A 273 -4.38 10.55 10.24
CA ASN A 273 -4.30 10.91 11.65
C ASN A 273 -3.68 12.30 11.84
N GLN A 274 -2.67 12.64 11.04
CA GLN A 274 -2.08 13.98 11.04
C GLN A 274 -3.13 15.03 10.63
N TYR A 275 -3.79 14.83 9.50
CA TYR A 275 -4.81 15.77 9.00
C TYR A 275 -6.01 15.88 9.94
N TYR A 276 -6.40 14.79 10.59
CA TYR A 276 -7.50 14.82 11.54
C TYR A 276 -7.16 15.63 12.81
N LYS A 277 -5.91 15.60 13.27
CA LYS A 277 -5.45 16.46 14.36
C LYS A 277 -5.48 17.93 13.98
N GLU A 278 -4.99 18.26 12.79
CA GLU A 278 -5.01 19.63 12.26
C GLU A 278 -6.46 20.12 12.08
N TRP A 279 -7.33 19.30 11.52
CA TRP A 279 -8.77 19.56 11.40
C TRP A 279 -9.38 19.89 12.76
N THR A 280 -9.17 19.05 13.76
CA THR A 280 -9.72 19.27 15.10
C THR A 280 -9.24 20.61 15.69
N LEU A 281 -7.94 20.90 15.55
CA LEU A 281 -7.37 22.17 16.00
C LEU A 281 -8.05 23.38 15.34
N TYR A 282 -8.20 23.37 14.03
CA TYR A 282 -8.80 24.50 13.32
C TYR A 282 -10.31 24.63 13.56
N ILE A 283 -11.01 23.53 13.76
CA ILE A 283 -12.43 23.56 14.11
C ILE A 283 -12.63 24.11 15.53
N ASP A 284 -11.77 23.75 16.47
CA ASP A 284 -11.82 24.29 17.82
C ASP A 284 -11.51 25.79 17.81
N GLN A 285 -10.48 26.23 17.09
CA GLN A 285 -10.20 27.67 16.90
C GLN A 285 -11.36 28.42 16.24
N TYR A 286 -12.03 27.80 15.25
CA TYR A 286 -13.20 28.38 14.61
C TYR A 286 -14.35 28.57 15.63
N ARG A 287 -14.62 27.54 16.44
CA ARG A 287 -15.66 27.58 17.49
C ARG A 287 -15.36 28.62 18.55
N ASP A 288 -14.13 28.68 19.03
CA ASP A 288 -13.68 29.65 20.02
C ASP A 288 -13.84 31.08 19.49
N THR A 289 -13.50 31.29 18.21
CA THR A 289 -13.68 32.59 17.56
C THR A 289 -15.15 32.96 17.46
N ILE A 290 -16.02 32.06 17.02
CA ILE A 290 -17.47 32.30 16.96
C ILE A 290 -18.04 32.57 18.35
N ASP A 291 -17.62 31.84 19.38
CA ASP A 291 -18.05 32.06 20.76
C ASP A 291 -17.64 33.43 21.29
N LEU A 292 -16.43 33.87 20.96
CA LEU A 292 -15.96 35.23 21.26
C LEU A 292 -16.84 36.29 20.57
N LEU A 293 -17.15 36.12 19.28
CA LEU A 293 -18.02 37.03 18.53
C LEU A 293 -19.42 37.09 19.14
N ILE A 294 -19.99 35.94 19.49
CA ILE A 294 -21.30 35.85 20.15
C ILE A 294 -21.27 36.56 21.49
N SER A 295 -20.24 36.33 22.31
CA SER A 295 -20.11 37.00 23.62
C SER A 295 -20.05 38.53 23.47
N GLN A 296 -19.27 39.05 22.53
CA GLN A 296 -19.14 40.47 22.28
C GLN A 296 -20.45 41.11 21.78
N LEU A 297 -21.20 40.41 20.93
CA LEU A 297 -22.52 40.87 20.49
C LEU A 297 -23.53 40.85 21.61
N GLN A 298 -23.54 39.83 22.48
CA GLN A 298 -24.43 39.76 23.64
C GLN A 298 -24.12 40.88 24.66
N GLU A 299 -22.85 41.19 24.88
CA GLU A 299 -22.48 42.35 25.69
C GLU A 299 -22.96 43.65 25.05
N ARG A 300 -22.80 43.83 23.73
CA ARG A 300 -23.30 44.98 23.00
C ARG A 300 -24.83 45.11 23.06
N TYR A 301 -25.53 43.99 22.90
CA TYR A 301 -26.98 43.94 23.01
C TYR A 301 -27.48 44.38 24.40
N ASN A 302 -26.71 43.98 25.43
CA ASN A 302 -27.03 44.35 26.80
C ASN A 302 -26.72 45.81 27.15
N ASP A 303 -25.74 46.40 26.48
CA ASP A 303 -25.34 47.79 26.61
C ASP A 303 -25.30 48.43 25.22
N ILE A 304 -26.50 48.73 24.70
CA ILE A 304 -26.70 49.12 23.30
C ILE A 304 -26.13 50.49 22.95
N PHE A 305 -25.94 51.36 23.96
CA PHE A 305 -25.51 52.76 23.74
C PHE A 305 -24.00 52.97 23.82
N THR A 306 -23.24 52.01 24.37
CA THR A 306 -21.79 52.12 24.51
C THR A 306 -21.13 51.37 23.31
N PRO A 307 -20.54 52.08 22.33
CA PRO A 307 -19.75 51.44 21.29
C PRO A 307 -18.59 50.68 21.88
N ARG A 308 -18.25 49.55 21.24
CA ARG A 308 -17.15 48.69 21.67
C ARG A 308 -16.21 48.42 20.53
N GLU A 309 -15.00 48.04 20.86
CA GLU A 309 -14.01 47.55 19.91
C GLU A 309 -13.60 46.17 20.31
N ILE A 310 -13.39 45.33 19.32
CA ILE A 310 -12.85 43.99 19.51
C ILE A 310 -11.39 44.01 19.09
N ASN A 311 -10.54 43.36 19.86
CA ASN A 311 -9.14 43.19 19.53
C ASN A 311 -8.99 42.31 18.29
N THR A 312 -7.78 42.24 17.74
CA THR A 312 -7.45 41.43 16.56
C THR A 312 -7.92 40.00 16.76
N ILE A 313 -8.75 39.50 15.87
CA ILE A 313 -9.26 38.13 15.84
C ILE A 313 -8.52 37.40 14.75
N VAL A 314 -8.11 36.18 15.03
CA VAL A 314 -7.46 35.29 14.06
C VAL A 314 -8.54 34.64 13.21
N ASP A 315 -8.45 34.82 11.89
CA ASP A 315 -9.30 34.12 10.93
C ASP A 315 -8.60 32.84 10.47
N CYS A 316 -9.15 31.69 10.84
CA CYS A 316 -8.67 30.36 10.47
C CYS A 316 -9.34 29.78 9.22
N SER A 317 -10.11 30.58 8.47
CA SER A 317 -10.86 30.10 7.29
C SER A 317 -9.97 29.48 6.23
N GLU A 318 -8.83 30.09 5.95
CA GLU A 318 -7.88 29.55 4.94
C GLU A 318 -7.26 28.23 5.39
N ASN A 319 -6.95 28.07 6.69
CA ASN A 319 -6.45 26.80 7.23
C ASN A 319 -7.49 25.67 7.11
N ILE A 320 -8.77 25.99 7.32
CA ILE A 320 -9.87 25.01 7.13
C ILE A 320 -9.97 24.61 5.66
N ILE A 321 -9.82 25.53 4.72
CA ILE A 321 -9.82 25.23 3.28
C ILE A 321 -8.62 24.34 2.93
N GLU A 322 -7.44 24.68 3.43
CA GLU A 322 -6.21 23.93 3.17
C GLU A 322 -6.32 22.49 3.68
N ILE A 323 -6.81 22.29 4.90
CA ILE A 323 -6.97 20.93 5.43
C ILE A 323 -8.04 20.12 4.68
N ILE A 324 -9.12 20.74 4.19
CA ILE A 324 -10.08 20.09 3.30
C ILE A 324 -9.41 19.64 2.01
N ASN A 325 -8.52 20.44 1.43
CA ASN A 325 -7.75 20.09 0.24
C ASN A 325 -6.79 18.92 0.53
N HIS A 326 -6.17 18.88 1.69
CA HIS A 326 -5.34 17.76 2.12
C HIS A 326 -6.16 16.47 2.21
N PHE A 327 -7.34 16.50 2.84
CA PHE A 327 -8.25 15.37 2.84
C PHE A 327 -8.67 14.96 1.42
N ASN A 328 -9.00 15.89 0.54
CA ASN A 328 -9.36 15.58 -0.85
C ASN A 328 -8.21 14.90 -1.60
N SER A 329 -6.97 15.34 -1.39
CA SER A 329 -5.79 14.66 -1.94
C SER A 329 -5.66 13.23 -1.40
N LEU A 330 -5.85 13.04 -0.10
CA LEU A 330 -5.84 11.73 0.54
C LEU A 330 -6.94 10.82 0.01
N LEU A 331 -8.15 11.31 -0.13
CA LEU A 331 -9.30 10.58 -0.69
C LEU A 331 -9.04 10.15 -2.14
N GLN A 332 -8.39 11.00 -2.94
CA GLN A 332 -8.00 10.64 -4.30
C GLN A 332 -6.93 9.52 -4.31
N LYS A 333 -5.94 9.58 -3.41
CA LYS A 333 -4.96 8.49 -3.23
C LYS A 333 -5.67 7.19 -2.82
N ASN A 334 -6.62 7.28 -1.88
CA ASN A 334 -7.41 6.15 -1.39
C ASN A 334 -8.25 5.51 -2.52
N LYS A 335 -8.89 6.31 -3.34
CA LYS A 335 -9.63 5.86 -4.54
C LYS A 335 -8.70 5.17 -5.55
N ASN A 336 -7.56 5.77 -5.86
CA ASN A 336 -6.58 5.20 -6.77
C ASN A 336 -6.07 3.84 -6.26
N LYS A 337 -5.84 3.72 -4.94
CA LYS A 337 -5.47 2.45 -4.31
C LYS A 337 -6.56 1.38 -4.50
N SER A 338 -7.83 1.74 -4.35
CA SER A 338 -8.95 0.81 -4.60
C SER A 338 -8.93 0.24 -6.03
N SER A 339 -8.56 1.05 -7.02
CA SER A 339 -8.48 0.61 -8.42
C SER A 339 -7.29 -0.34 -8.69
N THR A 340 -6.21 -0.23 -7.93
CA THR A 340 -4.98 -1.03 -8.11
C THR A 340 -4.86 -2.20 -7.16
N ILE A 341 -5.65 -2.27 -6.10
CA ILE A 341 -5.48 -3.20 -4.97
C ILE A 341 -5.38 -4.67 -5.41
N THR A 342 -6.13 -5.08 -6.44
CA THR A 342 -6.08 -6.46 -6.94
C THR A 342 -4.72 -6.76 -7.56
N LYS A 343 -4.19 -5.85 -8.37
CA LYS A 343 -2.85 -5.97 -8.97
C LYS A 343 -1.76 -5.96 -7.90
N ASP A 344 -1.88 -5.07 -6.92
CA ASP A 344 -0.93 -4.98 -5.82
C ASP A 344 -0.89 -6.28 -5.01
N LYS A 345 -2.05 -6.88 -4.73
CA LYS A 345 -2.14 -8.18 -4.06
C LYS A 345 -1.45 -9.29 -4.85
N ASP A 346 -1.58 -9.28 -6.17
CA ASP A 346 -0.93 -10.27 -7.02
C ASP A 346 0.60 -10.08 -7.04
N ILE A 347 1.08 -8.82 -6.98
CA ILE A 347 2.51 -8.50 -6.80
C ILE A 347 3.00 -9.04 -5.45
N TYR A 348 2.31 -8.74 -4.35
CA TYR A 348 2.70 -9.23 -3.02
C TYR A 348 2.69 -10.76 -2.93
N ARG A 349 1.72 -11.44 -3.58
CA ARG A 349 1.71 -12.90 -3.70
C ARG A 349 2.93 -13.40 -4.47
N LYS A 350 3.30 -12.75 -5.57
CA LYS A 350 4.49 -13.10 -6.34
C LYS A 350 5.77 -12.94 -5.50
N GLU A 351 5.91 -11.83 -4.77
CA GLU A 351 7.06 -11.58 -3.91
C GLU A 351 7.20 -12.60 -2.78
N LEU A 352 6.10 -12.90 -2.07
CA LEU A 352 6.08 -13.93 -1.03
C LEU A 352 6.44 -15.30 -1.60
N ARG A 353 5.89 -15.64 -2.75
CA ARG A 353 6.14 -16.91 -3.43
C ARG A 353 7.58 -17.03 -3.90
N TYR A 354 8.15 -15.97 -4.48
CA TYR A 354 9.55 -15.97 -4.91
C TYR A 354 10.51 -16.10 -3.73
N SER A 355 10.24 -15.45 -2.62
CA SER A 355 11.00 -15.63 -1.38
C SER A 355 10.96 -17.07 -0.88
N GLU A 356 9.79 -17.69 -0.93
CA GLU A 356 9.60 -19.09 -0.53
C GLU A 356 10.31 -20.07 -1.46
N ILE A 357 10.22 -19.84 -2.78
CA ILE A 357 10.90 -20.68 -3.78
C ILE A 357 12.41 -20.52 -3.65
N GLN A 358 12.93 -19.32 -3.48
CA GLN A 358 14.37 -19.12 -3.31
C GLN A 358 14.90 -19.79 -2.04
N SER A 359 14.17 -19.69 -0.94
CA SER A 359 14.53 -20.42 0.29
C SER A 359 14.55 -21.94 0.06
N PHE A 360 13.55 -22.45 -0.63
CA PHE A 360 13.46 -23.87 -0.96
C PHE A 360 14.62 -24.36 -1.84
N ILE A 361 14.93 -23.67 -2.96
CA ILE A 361 16.04 -24.06 -3.86
C ILE A 361 17.41 -23.96 -3.19
N ASN A 362 17.58 -23.01 -2.25
CA ASN A 362 18.78 -22.92 -1.43
C ASN A 362 18.92 -24.13 -0.50
N THR A 363 17.81 -24.58 0.13
CA THR A 363 17.80 -25.73 1.03
C THR A 363 18.13 -27.04 0.33
N ILE A 364 17.64 -27.24 -0.90
CA ILE A 364 17.92 -28.46 -1.68
C ILE A 364 19.19 -28.36 -2.52
N GLU A 365 19.97 -27.28 -2.40
CA GLU A 365 21.17 -27.03 -3.22
C GLU A 365 20.95 -27.22 -4.72
N TYR A 366 19.82 -26.73 -5.24
CA TYR A 366 19.32 -26.97 -6.60
C TYR A 366 20.39 -26.72 -7.70
N LYS A 367 21.25 -25.70 -7.53
CA LYS A 367 22.33 -25.40 -8.48
C LYS A 367 23.47 -26.43 -8.54
N LYS A 368 23.55 -27.34 -7.55
CA LYS A 368 24.58 -28.39 -7.49
C LYS A 368 24.11 -29.73 -8.06
N ILE A 369 22.82 -29.86 -8.34
CA ILE A 369 22.17 -31.07 -8.89
C ILE A 369 22.01 -30.91 -10.39
#